data_173e11bc58865dc992f6196ed8af0725
#
_entry.id   173e11bc58865dc992f6196ed8af0725
#
_cell.length_a   1.000
_cell.length_b   1.000
_cell.length_c   1.000
_cell.angle_alpha   90.00
_cell.angle_beta   90.00
_cell.angle_gamma   90.00
#
_symmetry.space_group_name_H-M   'P 1'
#
loop_
_entity.id
_entity.type
_entity.pdbx_description
1 polymer ?
#
loop_
_entity_poly.entity_id
_entity_poly.type
_entity_poly.pdbx_seq_one_letter_code
_entity_poly.pdbx_strand_id
1 'polypeptide(L)'
;KDSADILKVGCPQVYDFIRQILTSLKDCFQTRNIHIGMDEAVFLGLGNYLKENGYCDSSQLIQEHSAKVLEICRELGWKPMIWSDMYITSNTKKGYYAVNEQTDTSSWKKPDPDLGLVYWDYYNWNQTIYENMLRVHKELSNRTVFAAGVWNWNGIAPNYKKAITCTSKGLLACQSQGIQEVFTTGWMDNGAETPLEAIYPGLLAFAYLCFHKELSTPDFARFFADCTDASLDSFMLLDEFDSLFQGKGNNLATDNPSKYLLYQDVLLGMFDYHLQGVDTQSYYSNLAKKLEEAFPTVEKYHSLFEFYHALALVLADKADLGIRLKKAYDSKDLSTMKAISEEVIPRLLKNLQTMHMVREELWMKDAKPFGYELLDIKLGGIATRLKGCQRRINSYLQGNLSHLEELEQERLPYWEAEVAYPHPQELPLRENLWNRIVSGCDLIDTI
;
A
#
# COMPACT_ATOMS: atom_id res chain seq x y z
N LYS A 1 26.83 3.46 -8.83
CA LYS A 1 25.41 3.36 -9.18
C LYS A 1 25.21 3.70 -10.65
N ASP A 2 24.20 3.10 -11.28
CA ASP A 2 23.72 3.48 -12.60
C ASP A 2 22.78 4.70 -12.49
N SER A 3 21.73 4.59 -11.70
CA SER A 3 20.82 5.67 -11.30
C SER A 3 20.78 5.80 -9.77
N ALA A 4 19.79 6.49 -9.23
CA ALA A 4 19.63 6.70 -7.79
C ALA A 4 19.42 5.35 -7.04
N ASP A 5 18.69 4.45 -7.63
CA ASP A 5 18.17 3.18 -7.09
C ASP A 5 18.74 1.91 -7.76
N ILE A 6 19.42 2.04 -8.93
CA ILE A 6 19.93 0.91 -9.72
C ILE A 6 21.45 0.82 -9.64
N LEU A 7 21.96 -0.39 -9.41
CA LEU A 7 23.38 -0.69 -9.45
C LEU A 7 23.87 -0.77 -10.90
N LYS A 8 25.11 -0.25 -11.17
CA LYS A 8 25.68 -0.28 -12.51
C LYS A 8 26.22 -1.66 -12.85
N VAL A 9 25.65 -2.30 -13.86
CA VAL A 9 26.10 -3.60 -14.38
C VAL A 9 27.52 -3.50 -14.90
N GLY A 10 28.33 -4.53 -14.69
CA GLY A 10 29.73 -4.61 -15.13
C GLY A 10 30.73 -3.83 -14.26
N CYS A 11 30.27 -3.07 -13.26
CA CYS A 11 31.15 -2.31 -12.37
C CYS A 11 31.75 -3.20 -11.28
N PRO A 12 33.09 -3.41 -11.21
CA PRO A 12 33.72 -4.32 -10.22
C PRO A 12 33.34 -3.98 -8.78
N GLN A 13 33.32 -2.71 -8.41
CA GLN A 13 33.01 -2.25 -7.05
C GLN A 13 31.58 -2.65 -6.61
N VAL A 14 30.64 -2.80 -7.55
CA VAL A 14 29.29 -3.30 -7.25
C VAL A 14 29.36 -4.75 -6.78
N TYR A 15 30.12 -5.59 -7.46
CA TYR A 15 30.25 -7.00 -7.10
C TYR A 15 31.08 -7.22 -5.84
N ASP A 16 32.09 -6.38 -5.59
CA ASP A 16 32.82 -6.36 -4.32
C ASP A 16 31.89 -6.02 -3.15
N PHE A 17 31.02 -5.01 -3.33
CA PHE A 17 30.03 -4.64 -2.33
C PHE A 17 29.01 -5.74 -2.08
N ILE A 18 28.46 -6.36 -3.12
CA ILE A 18 27.54 -7.50 -3.00
C ILE A 18 28.21 -8.68 -2.27
N ARG A 19 29.46 -8.98 -2.61
CA ARG A 19 30.24 -10.02 -1.95
C ARG A 19 30.41 -9.76 -0.45
N GLN A 20 30.72 -8.52 -0.07
CA GLN A 20 30.83 -8.13 1.34
C GLN A 20 29.55 -8.34 2.11
N ILE A 21 28.40 -7.91 1.55
CA ILE A 21 27.08 -8.11 2.17
C ILE A 21 26.81 -9.60 2.35
N LEU A 22 26.94 -10.40 1.27
CA LEU A 22 26.63 -11.82 1.29
C LEU A 22 27.57 -12.61 2.23
N THR A 23 28.83 -12.18 2.36
CA THR A 23 29.78 -12.76 3.31
C THR A 23 29.35 -12.48 4.76
N SER A 24 28.99 -11.23 5.06
CA SER A 24 28.52 -10.85 6.40
C SER A 24 27.25 -11.58 6.82
N LEU A 25 26.30 -11.75 5.89
CA LEU A 25 25.05 -12.48 6.15
C LEU A 25 25.29 -13.98 6.41
N LYS A 26 26.31 -14.57 5.80
CA LYS A 26 26.63 -16.00 5.98
C LYS A 26 26.88 -16.38 7.44
N ASP A 27 27.45 -15.48 8.20
CA ASP A 27 27.77 -15.70 9.62
C ASP A 27 26.56 -15.41 10.53
N CYS A 28 25.55 -14.69 10.03
CA CYS A 28 24.36 -14.34 10.79
C CYS A 28 23.23 -15.39 10.68
N PHE A 29 23.19 -16.19 9.62
CA PHE A 29 22.09 -17.11 9.32
C PHE A 29 22.52 -18.54 9.11
N GLN A 30 21.74 -19.48 9.63
CA GLN A 30 21.96 -20.92 9.40
C GLN A 30 21.45 -21.35 8.02
N THR A 31 20.36 -20.77 7.53
CA THR A 31 19.83 -21.04 6.19
C THR A 31 20.85 -20.62 5.11
N ARG A 32 20.79 -21.31 3.98
CA ARG A 32 21.53 -20.92 2.76
C ARG A 32 20.60 -20.41 1.65
N ASN A 33 19.30 -20.37 1.89
CA ASN A 33 18.35 -19.72 0.99
C ASN A 33 18.41 -18.20 1.21
N ILE A 34 18.54 -17.46 0.14
CA ILE A 34 18.58 -16.00 0.18
C ILE A 34 17.80 -15.40 -0.99
N HIS A 35 17.03 -14.36 -0.72
CA HIS A 35 16.42 -13.53 -1.74
C HIS A 35 17.33 -12.31 -1.99
N ILE A 36 17.68 -12.05 -3.23
CA ILE A 36 18.65 -11.01 -3.62
C ILE A 36 18.05 -9.88 -4.45
N GLY A 37 16.72 -9.69 -4.41
CA GLY A 37 16.01 -8.57 -5.03
C GLY A 37 15.94 -8.66 -6.54
N MET A 38 16.38 -7.62 -7.25
CA MET A 38 16.45 -7.45 -8.71
C MET A 38 15.10 -7.16 -9.38
N ASP A 39 14.15 -6.57 -8.64
CA ASP A 39 12.83 -6.16 -9.10
C ASP A 39 12.81 -4.75 -9.69
N GLU A 40 11.82 -4.50 -10.52
CA GLU A 40 11.37 -3.19 -11.01
C GLU A 40 12.48 -2.21 -11.49
N ALA A 41 13.60 -2.75 -11.96
CA ALA A 41 14.71 -1.95 -12.48
C ALA A 41 14.38 -1.37 -13.88
N VAL A 42 13.33 -0.54 -13.97
CA VAL A 42 12.75 -0.01 -15.22
C VAL A 42 13.79 0.76 -16.04
N PHE A 43 14.65 1.51 -15.37
CA PHE A 43 15.72 2.32 -16.01
C PHE A 43 17.07 1.60 -16.04
N LEU A 44 17.10 0.26 -15.96
CA LEU A 44 18.33 -0.54 -16.02
C LEU A 44 19.13 -0.22 -17.29
N GLY A 45 20.35 0.25 -17.09
CA GLY A 45 21.27 0.60 -18.17
C GLY A 45 21.02 1.96 -18.83
N LEU A 46 20.07 2.76 -18.34
CA LEU A 46 19.72 4.09 -18.90
C LEU A 46 20.37 5.27 -18.16
N GLY A 47 21.16 5.01 -17.14
CA GLY A 47 21.87 6.02 -16.35
C GLY A 47 23.34 6.20 -16.76
N ASN A 48 24.24 6.01 -15.81
CA ASN A 48 25.69 6.09 -16.05
C ASN A 48 26.20 4.99 -16.98
N TYR A 49 25.55 3.83 -17.01
CA TYR A 49 25.89 2.77 -17.95
C TYR A 49 25.75 3.27 -19.40
N LEU A 50 24.59 3.89 -19.73
CA LEU A 50 24.34 4.44 -21.07
C LEU A 50 25.42 5.46 -21.48
N LYS A 51 25.82 6.35 -20.57
CA LYS A 51 26.83 7.39 -20.82
C LYS A 51 28.19 6.79 -21.15
N GLU A 52 28.57 5.70 -20.52
CA GLU A 52 29.90 5.09 -20.62
C GLU A 52 29.98 4.01 -21.70
N ASN A 53 28.91 3.26 -21.93
CA ASN A 53 28.93 2.06 -22.77
C ASN A 53 27.99 2.13 -23.99
N GLY A 54 27.14 3.15 -24.08
CA GLY A 54 26.05 3.19 -25.06
C GLY A 54 24.84 2.35 -24.63
N TYR A 55 23.83 2.30 -25.48
CA TYR A 55 22.60 1.55 -25.23
C TYR A 55 22.84 0.03 -25.23
N CYS A 56 22.29 -0.65 -24.23
CA CYS A 56 22.23 -2.10 -24.14
C CYS A 56 20.81 -2.52 -23.74
N ASP A 57 20.29 -3.58 -24.32
CA ASP A 57 18.97 -4.10 -23.98
C ASP A 57 18.92 -4.60 -22.51
N SER A 58 17.87 -4.22 -21.79
CA SER A 58 17.71 -4.57 -20.36
C SER A 58 17.72 -6.08 -20.11
N SER A 59 17.23 -6.90 -21.05
CA SER A 59 17.28 -8.37 -20.94
C SER A 59 18.70 -8.92 -20.95
N GLN A 60 19.63 -8.26 -21.64
CA GLN A 60 21.03 -8.64 -21.62
C GLN A 60 21.69 -8.22 -20.31
N LEU A 61 21.39 -7.00 -19.85
CA LEU A 61 21.96 -6.46 -18.61
C LEU A 61 21.52 -7.24 -17.38
N ILE A 62 20.23 -7.59 -17.27
CA ILE A 62 19.76 -8.38 -16.13
C ILE A 62 20.38 -9.80 -16.14
N GLN A 63 20.53 -10.39 -17.31
CA GLN A 63 21.18 -11.69 -17.48
C GLN A 63 22.66 -11.66 -17.06
N GLU A 64 23.40 -10.64 -17.50
CA GLU A 64 24.82 -10.45 -17.14
C GLU A 64 24.99 -10.21 -15.64
N HIS A 65 24.15 -9.33 -15.06
CA HIS A 65 24.22 -8.98 -13.64
C HIS A 65 23.88 -10.19 -12.77
N SER A 66 22.76 -10.86 -13.04
CA SER A 66 22.32 -12.01 -12.26
C SER A 66 23.31 -13.19 -12.34
N ALA A 67 23.94 -13.43 -13.49
CA ALA A 67 24.97 -14.45 -13.65
C ALA A 67 26.18 -14.19 -12.74
N LYS A 68 26.68 -12.94 -12.70
CA LYS A 68 27.80 -12.55 -11.81
C LYS A 68 27.44 -12.66 -10.33
N VAL A 69 26.23 -12.24 -9.95
CA VAL A 69 25.79 -12.36 -8.55
C VAL A 69 25.59 -13.84 -8.16
N LEU A 70 25.08 -14.67 -9.07
CA LEU A 70 24.95 -16.11 -8.86
C LEU A 70 26.32 -16.77 -8.67
N GLU A 71 27.35 -16.38 -9.41
CA GLU A 71 28.71 -16.87 -9.22
C GLU A 71 29.20 -16.58 -7.79
N ILE A 72 29.04 -15.34 -7.30
CA ILE A 72 29.36 -14.96 -5.91
C ILE A 72 28.56 -15.81 -4.92
N CYS A 73 27.28 -16.04 -5.17
CA CYS A 73 26.43 -16.87 -4.31
C CYS A 73 26.94 -18.32 -4.24
N ARG A 74 27.33 -18.91 -5.39
CA ARG A 74 27.89 -20.27 -5.45
C ARG A 74 29.17 -20.39 -4.67
N GLU A 75 30.11 -19.45 -4.81
CA GLU A 75 31.36 -19.42 -4.06
C GLU A 75 31.12 -19.34 -2.54
N LEU A 76 30.13 -18.58 -2.11
CA LEU A 76 29.77 -18.41 -0.70
C LEU A 76 28.82 -19.51 -0.16
N GLY A 77 28.32 -20.38 -1.03
CA GLY A 77 27.41 -21.49 -0.69
C GLY A 77 25.96 -21.05 -0.49
N TRP A 78 25.56 -19.91 -1.00
CA TRP A 78 24.17 -19.45 -1.02
C TRP A 78 23.34 -20.11 -2.12
N LYS A 79 22.04 -20.28 -1.88
CA LYS A 79 21.01 -20.71 -2.85
C LYS A 79 20.11 -19.50 -3.13
N PRO A 80 20.43 -18.67 -4.13
CA PRO A 80 19.73 -17.42 -4.35
C PRO A 80 18.40 -17.59 -5.07
N MET A 81 17.48 -16.67 -4.80
CA MET A 81 16.27 -16.41 -5.58
C MET A 81 16.12 -14.91 -5.80
N ILE A 82 15.44 -14.54 -6.88
CA ILE A 82 15.17 -13.15 -7.27
C ILE A 82 13.70 -12.96 -7.60
N TRP A 83 13.23 -11.71 -7.55
CA TRP A 83 11.97 -11.35 -8.18
C TRP A 83 12.04 -11.56 -9.69
N SER A 84 10.98 -12.08 -10.29
CA SER A 84 10.99 -12.56 -11.68
C SER A 84 10.60 -11.53 -12.72
N ASP A 85 10.06 -10.39 -12.31
CA ASP A 85 9.44 -9.39 -13.17
C ASP A 85 10.39 -8.89 -14.28
N MET A 86 11.67 -8.67 -13.97
CA MET A 86 12.64 -8.23 -14.96
C MET A 86 12.86 -9.24 -16.10
N TYR A 87 12.78 -10.55 -15.81
CA TYR A 87 12.85 -11.59 -16.84
C TYR A 87 11.58 -11.69 -17.67
N ILE A 88 10.41 -11.48 -17.07
CA ILE A 88 9.13 -11.51 -17.78
C ILE A 88 8.97 -10.27 -18.67
N THR A 89 9.12 -9.07 -18.08
CA THR A 89 8.91 -7.80 -18.78
C THR A 89 9.91 -7.57 -19.91
N SER A 90 11.17 -7.93 -19.72
CA SER A 90 12.22 -7.78 -20.74
C SER A 90 12.02 -8.72 -21.92
N ASN A 91 11.43 -9.89 -21.75
CA ASN A 91 11.11 -10.82 -22.84
C ASN A 91 9.77 -10.53 -23.50
N THR A 92 8.71 -10.21 -22.74
CA THR A 92 7.40 -9.88 -23.31
C THR A 92 7.36 -8.51 -23.96
N LYS A 93 8.22 -7.58 -23.56
CA LYS A 93 8.17 -6.14 -23.90
C LYS A 93 6.80 -5.51 -23.61
N LYS A 94 6.10 -6.07 -22.61
CA LYS A 94 4.77 -5.69 -22.13
C LYS A 94 4.79 -5.70 -20.60
N GLY A 95 3.65 -5.46 -19.99
CA GLY A 95 3.53 -5.53 -18.53
C GLY A 95 3.85 -6.92 -17.96
N TYR A 96 4.14 -6.98 -16.66
CA TYR A 96 4.53 -8.21 -15.96
C TYR A 96 3.49 -9.34 -16.12
N TYR A 97 2.21 -9.02 -16.06
CA TYR A 97 1.12 -10.00 -16.20
C TYR A 97 0.66 -10.25 -17.65
N ALA A 98 1.48 -9.90 -18.65
CA ALA A 98 1.16 -10.07 -20.07
C ALA A 98 1.28 -11.51 -20.58
N VAL A 99 1.51 -12.47 -19.68
CA VAL A 99 1.59 -13.91 -19.98
C VAL A 99 0.20 -14.52 -20.09
N ASN A 100 -0.01 -15.38 -21.08
CA ASN A 100 -1.25 -16.12 -21.29
C ASN A 100 -0.97 -17.57 -21.76
N GLU A 101 -2.01 -18.34 -22.03
CA GLU A 101 -1.92 -19.75 -22.44
C GLU A 101 -1.07 -19.96 -23.71
N GLN A 102 -1.02 -18.98 -24.61
CA GLN A 102 -0.31 -19.03 -25.90
C GLN A 102 1.12 -18.53 -25.82
N THR A 103 1.56 -18.08 -24.64
CA THR A 103 2.92 -17.54 -24.47
C THR A 103 3.95 -18.66 -24.67
N ASP A 104 4.80 -18.49 -25.70
CA ASP A 104 5.92 -19.37 -26.03
C ASP A 104 7.24 -18.74 -25.50
N THR A 105 7.92 -19.46 -24.64
CA THR A 105 9.19 -19.06 -24.01
C THR A 105 10.43 -19.58 -24.75
N SER A 106 10.27 -20.27 -25.89
CA SER A 106 11.38 -20.92 -26.60
C SER A 106 12.48 -19.94 -27.05
N SER A 107 12.09 -18.71 -27.40
CA SER A 107 12.99 -17.64 -27.82
C SER A 107 13.44 -16.71 -26.69
N TRP A 108 12.98 -16.92 -25.47
CA TRP A 108 13.26 -16.02 -24.36
C TRP A 108 14.71 -16.16 -23.87
N LYS A 109 15.28 -15.05 -23.44
CA LYS A 109 16.51 -15.04 -22.65
C LYS A 109 16.16 -15.54 -21.24
N LYS A 110 16.70 -16.70 -20.90
CA LYS A 110 16.42 -17.37 -19.62
C LYS A 110 17.52 -17.09 -18.61
N PRO A 111 17.19 -17.03 -17.30
CA PRO A 111 18.20 -17.01 -16.25
C PRO A 111 18.98 -18.34 -16.23
N ASP A 112 20.07 -18.36 -15.46
CA ASP A 112 20.70 -19.64 -15.08
C ASP A 112 19.68 -20.51 -14.31
N PRO A 113 19.56 -21.81 -14.64
CA PRO A 113 18.52 -22.67 -14.07
C PRO A 113 18.64 -22.87 -12.54
N ASP A 114 19.81 -22.61 -11.95
CA ASP A 114 20.02 -22.68 -10.50
C ASP A 114 19.52 -21.42 -9.76
N LEU A 115 19.19 -20.36 -10.50
CA LEU A 115 18.63 -19.14 -9.92
C LEU A 115 17.13 -19.33 -9.70
N GLY A 116 16.70 -19.31 -8.43
CA GLY A 116 15.28 -19.36 -8.10
C GLY A 116 14.54 -18.13 -8.59
N LEU A 117 13.37 -18.33 -9.19
CA LEU A 117 12.49 -17.24 -9.61
C LEU A 117 11.29 -17.14 -8.69
N VAL A 118 11.06 -15.95 -8.13
CA VAL A 118 9.91 -15.63 -7.29
C VAL A 118 8.87 -14.91 -8.12
N TYR A 119 7.77 -15.59 -8.36
CA TYR A 119 6.56 -14.99 -8.91
C TYR A 119 5.81 -14.27 -7.81
N TRP A 120 5.67 -12.95 -7.90
CA TRP A 120 4.88 -12.14 -6.98
C TRP A 120 3.60 -11.66 -7.66
N ASP A 121 2.47 -11.83 -6.96
CA ASP A 121 1.18 -11.34 -7.45
C ASP A 121 0.23 -11.08 -6.27
N TYR A 122 -0.16 -9.83 -6.13
CA TYR A 122 -1.07 -9.35 -5.11
C TYR A 122 -2.32 -8.71 -5.73
N TYR A 123 -2.42 -8.69 -7.05
CA TYR A 123 -3.35 -7.84 -7.80
C TYR A 123 -4.46 -8.63 -8.47
N ASN A 124 -4.16 -9.82 -8.97
CA ASN A 124 -5.09 -10.62 -9.73
C ASN A 124 -6.01 -11.45 -8.83
N TRP A 125 -7.25 -11.63 -9.25
CA TRP A 125 -8.24 -12.52 -8.61
C TRP A 125 -8.79 -13.59 -9.56
N ASN A 126 -8.16 -13.75 -10.71
CA ASN A 126 -8.43 -14.82 -11.67
C ASN A 126 -7.34 -15.89 -11.59
N GLN A 127 -7.69 -17.10 -11.16
CA GLN A 127 -6.77 -18.22 -10.97
C GLN A 127 -5.99 -18.57 -12.26
N THR A 128 -6.61 -18.45 -13.45
CA THR A 128 -5.96 -18.76 -14.75
C THR A 128 -4.73 -17.88 -14.99
N ILE A 129 -4.73 -16.63 -14.52
CA ILE A 129 -3.56 -15.75 -14.65
C ILE A 129 -2.39 -16.33 -13.85
N TYR A 130 -2.61 -16.73 -12.61
CA TYR A 130 -1.59 -17.37 -11.76
C TYR A 130 -1.06 -18.66 -12.41
N GLU A 131 -1.94 -19.52 -12.94
CA GLU A 131 -1.55 -20.77 -13.58
C GLU A 131 -0.66 -20.55 -14.79
N ASN A 132 -1.00 -19.58 -15.65
CA ASN A 132 -0.18 -19.20 -16.80
C ASN A 132 1.18 -18.65 -16.40
N MET A 133 1.21 -17.77 -15.41
CA MET A 133 2.45 -17.21 -14.88
C MET A 133 3.33 -18.31 -14.27
N LEU A 134 2.79 -19.19 -13.45
CA LEU A 134 3.53 -20.29 -12.82
C LEU A 134 4.07 -21.28 -13.87
N ARG A 135 3.29 -21.57 -14.93
CA ARG A 135 3.76 -22.39 -16.07
C ARG A 135 5.02 -21.79 -16.68
N VAL A 136 4.98 -20.50 -17.01
CA VAL A 136 6.14 -19.81 -17.62
C VAL A 136 7.34 -19.80 -16.66
N HIS A 137 7.14 -19.56 -15.37
CA HIS A 137 8.24 -19.59 -14.39
C HIS A 137 8.92 -20.96 -14.33
N LYS A 138 8.16 -22.06 -14.38
CA LYS A 138 8.70 -23.43 -14.42
C LYS A 138 9.51 -23.73 -15.69
N GLU A 139 9.21 -23.03 -16.80
CA GLU A 139 9.99 -23.13 -18.05
C GLU A 139 11.30 -22.30 -18.00
N LEU A 140 11.35 -21.32 -17.11
CA LEU A 140 12.50 -20.42 -16.97
C LEU A 140 13.51 -20.85 -15.90
N SER A 141 13.08 -21.54 -14.85
CA SER A 141 13.93 -21.90 -13.69
C SER A 141 13.55 -23.27 -13.11
N ASN A 142 14.55 -23.98 -12.58
CA ASN A 142 14.34 -25.23 -11.83
C ASN A 142 13.67 -25.00 -10.46
N ARG A 143 13.68 -23.77 -9.95
CA ARG A 143 13.09 -23.41 -8.67
C ARG A 143 12.14 -22.24 -8.83
N THR A 144 10.85 -22.52 -8.78
CA THR A 144 9.78 -21.52 -8.80
C THR A 144 9.20 -21.36 -7.42
N VAL A 145 9.15 -20.14 -6.93
CA VAL A 145 8.58 -19.75 -5.62
C VAL A 145 7.43 -18.77 -5.88
N PHE A 146 6.36 -18.86 -5.10
CA PHE A 146 5.26 -17.90 -5.19
C PHE A 146 5.22 -16.99 -3.96
N ALA A 147 5.06 -15.68 -4.20
CA ALA A 147 4.87 -14.67 -3.18
C ALA A 147 3.48 -14.06 -3.24
N ALA A 148 2.69 -14.26 -2.19
CA ALA A 148 1.44 -13.55 -1.94
C ALA A 148 1.70 -12.22 -1.19
N GLY A 149 0.64 -11.45 -0.89
CA GLY A 149 0.75 -10.21 -0.14
C GLY A 149 -0.44 -9.95 0.77
N VAL A 150 -0.19 -9.33 1.92
CA VAL A 150 -1.20 -9.09 2.97
C VAL A 150 -1.94 -7.75 2.84
N TRP A 151 -1.62 -6.95 1.83
CA TRP A 151 -2.29 -5.68 1.51
C TRP A 151 -2.39 -4.68 2.68
N ASN A 152 -1.28 -4.49 3.40
CA ASN A 152 -1.14 -3.45 4.42
C ASN A 152 -0.60 -2.12 3.87
N TRP A 153 -0.31 -2.04 2.59
CA TRP A 153 0.24 -0.87 1.90
C TRP A 153 -0.78 -0.08 1.07
N ASN A 154 -2.07 -0.40 1.19
CA ASN A 154 -3.13 0.25 0.41
C ASN A 154 -3.31 1.73 0.78
N GLY A 155 -3.25 2.03 2.07
CA GLY A 155 -3.46 3.37 2.61
C GLY A 155 -3.08 3.42 4.08
N ILE A 156 -3.92 4.03 4.89
CA ILE A 156 -3.78 4.04 6.35
C ILE A 156 -4.44 2.82 6.99
N ALA A 157 -5.35 2.17 6.26
CA ALA A 157 -6.04 0.95 6.66
C ALA A 157 -5.62 -0.24 5.78
N PRO A 158 -5.67 -1.48 6.29
CA PRO A 158 -5.40 -2.69 5.50
C PRO A 158 -6.54 -2.99 4.54
N ASN A 159 -6.28 -3.84 3.52
CA ASN A 159 -7.29 -4.36 2.61
C ASN A 159 -7.33 -5.89 2.67
N TYR A 160 -8.09 -6.42 3.63
CA TYR A 160 -8.18 -7.87 3.85
C TYR A 160 -8.91 -8.59 2.73
N LYS A 161 -9.92 -7.96 2.14
CA LYS A 161 -10.68 -8.56 1.04
C LYS A 161 -9.77 -8.86 -0.16
N LYS A 162 -8.94 -7.91 -0.53
CA LYS A 162 -7.96 -8.08 -1.60
C LYS A 162 -6.92 -9.13 -1.24
N ALA A 163 -6.31 -9.02 -0.05
CA ALA A 163 -5.31 -9.95 0.45
C ALA A 163 -5.80 -11.41 0.39
N ILE A 164 -6.95 -11.69 0.98
CA ILE A 164 -7.51 -13.04 1.06
C ILE A 164 -7.90 -13.57 -0.33
N THR A 165 -8.51 -12.72 -1.16
CA THR A 165 -8.97 -13.14 -2.50
C THR A 165 -7.78 -13.48 -3.40
N CYS A 166 -6.77 -12.61 -3.51
CA CYS A 166 -5.59 -12.85 -4.33
C CYS A 166 -4.79 -14.05 -3.82
N THR A 167 -4.56 -14.13 -2.50
CA THR A 167 -3.86 -15.25 -1.86
C THR A 167 -4.55 -16.59 -2.12
N SER A 168 -5.87 -16.65 -1.98
CA SER A 168 -6.64 -17.89 -2.25
C SER A 168 -6.45 -18.36 -3.68
N LYS A 169 -6.56 -17.46 -4.67
CA LYS A 169 -6.39 -17.81 -6.09
C LYS A 169 -4.95 -18.21 -6.42
N GLY A 170 -3.97 -17.50 -5.87
CA GLY A 170 -2.56 -17.81 -6.04
C GLY A 170 -2.19 -19.19 -5.46
N LEU A 171 -2.62 -19.50 -4.23
CA LEU A 171 -2.31 -20.78 -3.59
C LEU A 171 -3.03 -21.97 -4.25
N LEU A 172 -4.27 -21.79 -4.74
CA LEU A 172 -4.95 -22.81 -5.55
C LEU A 172 -4.19 -23.10 -6.85
N ALA A 173 -3.69 -22.07 -7.52
CA ALA A 173 -2.85 -22.24 -8.70
C ALA A 173 -1.52 -22.92 -8.36
N CYS A 174 -0.88 -22.58 -7.22
CA CYS A 174 0.32 -23.26 -6.74
C CYS A 174 0.07 -24.77 -6.54
N GLN A 175 -1.03 -25.13 -5.89
CA GLN A 175 -1.41 -26.54 -5.69
C GLN A 175 -1.60 -27.26 -7.03
N SER A 176 -2.33 -26.64 -8.00
CA SER A 176 -2.57 -27.23 -9.32
C SER A 176 -1.28 -27.41 -10.13
N GLN A 177 -0.31 -26.51 -9.96
CA GLN A 177 0.96 -26.50 -10.68
C GLN A 177 2.12 -27.23 -9.93
N GLY A 178 1.86 -27.73 -8.71
CA GLY A 178 2.84 -28.45 -7.90
C GLY A 178 3.96 -27.57 -7.33
N ILE A 179 3.69 -26.27 -7.08
CA ILE A 179 4.63 -25.37 -6.45
C ILE A 179 4.73 -25.71 -4.95
N GLN A 180 5.95 -25.87 -4.44
CA GLN A 180 6.23 -26.32 -3.08
C GLN A 180 6.70 -25.20 -2.15
N GLU A 181 7.21 -24.10 -2.69
CA GLU A 181 7.74 -22.99 -1.93
C GLU A 181 6.84 -21.76 -2.12
N VAL A 182 6.27 -21.29 -1.02
CA VAL A 182 5.41 -20.11 -1.00
C VAL A 182 5.71 -19.25 0.22
N PHE A 183 5.57 -17.93 0.09
CA PHE A 183 5.60 -17.00 1.22
C PHE A 183 4.66 -15.82 0.99
N THR A 184 4.47 -14.98 1.99
CA THR A 184 3.68 -13.75 1.84
C THR A 184 4.49 -12.54 2.28
N THR A 185 4.19 -11.39 1.68
CA THR A 185 4.86 -10.11 1.92
C THR A 185 3.93 -9.12 2.56
N GLY A 186 4.49 -8.19 3.33
CA GLY A 186 3.83 -7.01 3.87
C GLY A 186 4.68 -5.80 3.56
N TRP A 187 4.34 -5.07 2.49
CA TRP A 187 5.07 -3.90 2.05
C TRP A 187 4.68 -2.67 2.87
N MET A 188 5.55 -1.67 2.88
CA MET A 188 5.34 -0.40 3.59
C MET A 188 5.33 0.80 2.63
N ASP A 189 4.96 0.58 1.36
CA ASP A 189 4.98 1.57 0.30
C ASP A 189 4.05 2.76 0.57
N ASN A 190 3.02 2.55 1.39
CA ASN A 190 2.15 3.61 1.90
C ASN A 190 2.85 4.61 2.85
N GLY A 191 4.16 4.50 3.06
CA GLY A 191 4.92 5.27 4.04
C GLY A 191 4.77 4.72 5.46
N ALA A 192 4.49 3.43 5.60
CA ALA A 192 4.27 2.72 6.87
C ALA A 192 3.13 3.35 7.72
N GLU A 193 2.10 3.89 7.07
CA GLU A 193 0.97 4.52 7.75
C GLU A 193 0.08 3.49 8.45
N THR A 194 -0.12 2.31 7.83
CA THR A 194 -0.81 1.18 8.46
C THR A 194 0.03 0.59 9.59
N PRO A 195 -0.48 0.48 10.82
CA PRO A 195 0.23 -0.20 11.92
C PRO A 195 0.52 -1.67 11.58
N LEU A 196 1.67 -2.17 12.04
CA LEU A 196 2.12 -3.53 11.68
C LEU A 196 1.14 -4.62 12.13
N GLU A 197 0.59 -4.53 13.32
CA GLU A 197 -0.37 -5.53 13.85
C GLU A 197 -1.65 -5.67 12.99
N ALA A 198 -1.97 -4.68 12.16
CA ALA A 198 -3.11 -4.77 11.24
C ALA A 198 -2.93 -5.82 10.13
N ILE A 199 -1.73 -6.42 9.96
CA ILE A 199 -1.50 -7.46 8.93
C ILE A 199 -2.08 -8.84 9.31
N TYR A 200 -2.40 -9.08 10.58
CA TYR A 200 -2.68 -10.44 11.07
C TYR A 200 -3.79 -11.17 10.33
N PRO A 201 -4.94 -10.60 9.98
CA PRO A 201 -5.94 -11.33 9.20
C PRO A 201 -5.42 -11.83 7.85
N GLY A 202 -4.68 -11.01 7.12
CA GLY A 202 -4.06 -11.41 5.85
C GLY A 202 -2.96 -12.46 6.01
N LEU A 203 -2.11 -12.29 7.02
CA LEU A 203 -1.03 -13.22 7.34
C LEU A 203 -1.54 -14.60 7.76
N LEU A 204 -2.53 -14.64 8.65
CA LEU A 204 -3.12 -15.90 9.14
C LEU A 204 -4.00 -16.55 8.08
N ALA A 205 -4.66 -15.79 7.22
CA ALA A 205 -5.38 -16.34 6.07
C ALA A 205 -4.40 -17.02 5.09
N PHE A 206 -3.24 -16.43 4.82
CA PHE A 206 -2.19 -17.09 4.03
C PHE A 206 -1.76 -18.41 4.69
N ALA A 207 -1.43 -18.39 5.98
CA ALA A 207 -1.01 -19.58 6.70
C ALA A 207 -2.08 -20.69 6.68
N TYR A 208 -3.35 -20.33 6.92
CA TYR A 208 -4.47 -21.25 6.87
C TYR A 208 -4.66 -21.87 5.47
N LEU A 209 -4.64 -21.04 4.42
CA LEU A 209 -4.85 -21.47 3.04
C LEU A 209 -3.67 -22.29 2.46
N CYS A 210 -2.49 -22.28 3.07
CA CYS A 210 -1.42 -23.21 2.71
C CYS A 210 -1.80 -24.68 2.96
N PHE A 211 -2.72 -24.94 3.91
CA PHE A 211 -3.15 -26.30 4.30
C PHE A 211 -4.61 -26.59 3.95
N HIS A 212 -5.40 -25.56 3.57
CA HIS A 212 -6.82 -25.67 3.27
C HIS A 212 -7.11 -25.06 1.89
N LYS A 213 -8.02 -25.69 1.14
CA LYS A 213 -8.44 -25.19 -0.19
C LYS A 213 -9.34 -23.97 -0.12
N GLU A 214 -10.08 -23.86 0.97
CA GLU A 214 -11.09 -22.82 1.17
C GLU A 214 -10.94 -22.21 2.55
N LEU A 215 -11.29 -20.95 2.66
CA LEU A 215 -11.36 -20.27 3.94
C LEU A 215 -12.76 -20.44 4.52
N SER A 216 -12.94 -21.51 5.34
CA SER A 216 -14.16 -21.73 6.12
C SER A 216 -14.25 -20.69 7.23
N THR A 217 -15.24 -19.80 7.20
CA THR A 217 -15.37 -18.70 8.17
C THR A 217 -15.34 -19.16 9.63
N PRO A 218 -16.09 -20.18 10.08
CA PRO A 218 -16.04 -20.60 11.47
C PRO A 218 -14.70 -21.20 11.90
N ASP A 219 -14.07 -21.99 11.03
CA ASP A 219 -12.81 -22.63 11.34
C ASP A 219 -11.65 -21.64 11.30
N PHE A 220 -11.68 -20.71 10.34
CA PHE A 220 -10.69 -19.65 10.28
C PHE A 220 -10.81 -18.68 11.45
N ALA A 221 -12.01 -18.31 11.88
CA ALA A 221 -12.22 -17.46 13.04
C ALA A 221 -11.65 -18.11 14.33
N ARG A 222 -11.84 -19.43 14.50
CA ARG A 222 -11.23 -20.18 15.60
C ARG A 222 -9.71 -20.20 15.50
N PHE A 223 -9.15 -20.53 14.32
CA PHE A 223 -7.71 -20.52 14.08
C PHE A 223 -7.10 -19.14 14.36
N PHE A 224 -7.78 -18.06 13.92
CA PHE A 224 -7.35 -16.69 14.20
C PHE A 224 -7.33 -16.41 15.71
N ALA A 225 -8.39 -16.77 16.42
CA ALA A 225 -8.48 -16.56 17.87
C ALA A 225 -7.40 -17.37 18.62
N ASP A 226 -7.16 -18.62 18.23
CA ASP A 226 -6.12 -19.46 18.82
C ASP A 226 -4.71 -18.89 18.64
N CYS A 227 -4.45 -18.17 17.52
CA CYS A 227 -3.16 -17.55 17.23
C CYS A 227 -2.98 -16.17 17.87
N THR A 228 -4.06 -15.41 18.06
CA THR A 228 -3.99 -13.99 18.42
C THR A 228 -4.57 -13.65 19.79
N ASP A 229 -5.38 -14.52 20.37
CA ASP A 229 -6.23 -14.20 21.53
C ASP A 229 -7.25 -13.07 21.26
N ALA A 230 -7.71 -12.91 20.00
CA ALA A 230 -8.60 -11.83 19.60
C ALA A 230 -9.69 -12.30 18.64
N SER A 231 -10.75 -11.50 18.49
CA SER A 231 -11.85 -11.74 17.57
C SER A 231 -11.47 -11.39 16.11
N LEU A 232 -11.64 -12.34 15.19
CA LEU A 232 -11.49 -12.07 13.75
C LEU A 232 -12.52 -11.02 13.29
N ASP A 233 -13.78 -11.12 13.72
CA ASP A 233 -14.83 -10.17 13.33
C ASP A 233 -14.47 -8.74 13.72
N SER A 234 -13.84 -8.56 14.87
CA SER A 234 -13.34 -7.24 15.30
C SER A 234 -12.22 -6.73 14.40
N PHE A 235 -11.23 -7.57 14.05
CA PHE A 235 -10.18 -7.17 13.11
C PHE A 235 -10.74 -6.85 11.72
N MET A 236 -11.76 -7.56 11.25
CA MET A 236 -12.38 -7.28 9.95
C MET A 236 -13.05 -5.89 9.86
N LEU A 237 -13.31 -5.21 11.00
CA LEU A 237 -13.74 -3.81 11.00
C LEU A 237 -12.69 -2.87 10.38
N LEU A 238 -11.40 -3.22 10.45
CA LEU A 238 -10.33 -2.40 9.90
C LEU A 238 -10.37 -2.34 8.36
N ASP A 239 -10.94 -3.34 7.70
CA ASP A 239 -11.18 -3.36 6.25
C ASP A 239 -12.34 -2.44 5.81
N GLU A 240 -13.18 -1.99 6.77
CA GLU A 240 -14.31 -1.12 6.47
C GLU A 240 -13.90 0.34 6.16
N PHE A 241 -12.70 0.80 6.57
CA PHE A 241 -12.27 2.18 6.36
C PHE A 241 -12.29 2.62 4.90
N ASP A 242 -11.93 1.72 3.99
CA ASP A 242 -11.82 1.99 2.56
C ASP A 242 -12.96 1.35 1.74
N SER A 243 -14.04 0.92 2.41
CA SER A 243 -15.24 0.34 1.79
C SER A 243 -16.40 1.34 1.64
N LEU A 244 -16.11 2.64 1.75
CA LEU A 244 -17.11 3.74 1.73
C LEU A 244 -18.02 3.72 0.49
N PHE A 245 -17.45 3.44 -0.69
CA PHE A 245 -18.16 3.51 -1.97
C PHE A 245 -18.65 2.15 -2.48
N GLN A 246 -18.00 1.07 -2.13
CA GLN A 246 -18.23 -0.26 -2.71
C GLN A 246 -19.08 -1.17 -1.82
N GLY A 247 -19.45 -0.68 -0.66
CA GLY A 247 -20.10 -1.50 0.35
C GLY A 247 -19.11 -2.39 1.12
N LYS A 248 -19.58 -2.89 2.25
CA LYS A 248 -18.78 -3.56 3.28
C LYS A 248 -17.95 -4.73 2.75
N GLY A 249 -16.63 -4.65 2.96
CA GLY A 249 -15.71 -5.76 2.69
C GLY A 249 -15.59 -6.15 1.22
N ASN A 250 -15.70 -5.21 0.28
CA ASN A 250 -15.64 -5.51 -1.15
C ASN A 250 -14.64 -4.67 -1.95
N ASN A 251 -13.60 -4.16 -1.29
CA ASN A 251 -12.61 -3.29 -1.93
C ASN A 251 -11.54 -4.09 -2.70
N LEU A 252 -11.93 -4.77 -3.79
CA LEU A 252 -10.98 -5.43 -4.69
C LEU A 252 -10.23 -4.45 -5.59
N ALA A 253 -10.80 -3.27 -5.80
CA ALA A 253 -10.22 -2.19 -6.62
C ALA A 253 -9.07 -1.47 -5.93
N THR A 254 -8.87 -1.67 -4.62
CA THR A 254 -7.84 -1.01 -3.82
C THR A 254 -8.04 0.49 -3.61
N ASP A 255 -9.29 0.95 -3.57
CA ASP A 255 -9.60 2.31 -3.16
C ASP A 255 -9.07 2.58 -1.74
N ASN A 256 -8.65 3.80 -1.48
CA ASN A 256 -8.14 4.21 -0.17
C ASN A 256 -8.66 5.60 0.26
N PRO A 257 -10.00 5.80 0.26
CA PRO A 257 -10.61 7.07 0.62
C PRO A 257 -10.22 7.53 2.03
N SER A 258 -10.02 6.64 2.99
CA SER A 258 -9.59 7.00 4.34
C SER A 258 -8.32 7.83 4.33
N LYS A 259 -7.34 7.50 3.51
CA LYS A 259 -6.09 8.23 3.35
C LYS A 259 -6.32 9.62 2.73
N TYR A 260 -7.02 9.67 1.62
CA TYR A 260 -7.26 10.94 0.91
C TYR A 260 -8.07 11.92 1.73
N LEU A 261 -9.13 11.44 2.38
CA LEU A 261 -10.01 12.26 3.21
C LEU A 261 -9.32 12.71 4.50
N LEU A 262 -8.37 11.92 5.01
CA LEU A 262 -7.53 12.34 6.13
C LEU A 262 -6.59 13.48 5.72
N TYR A 263 -5.93 13.39 4.57
CA TYR A 263 -4.89 14.34 4.18
C TYR A 263 -5.38 15.56 3.42
N GLN A 264 -6.52 15.50 2.72
CA GLN A 264 -7.00 16.67 1.96
C GLN A 264 -7.14 17.93 2.81
N ASP A 265 -6.78 19.07 2.23
CA ASP A 265 -6.99 20.39 2.85
C ASP A 265 -8.47 20.78 2.81
N VAL A 266 -9.03 21.20 3.96
CA VAL A 266 -10.45 21.53 4.11
C VAL A 266 -10.86 22.73 3.26
N LEU A 267 -9.98 23.73 3.13
CA LEU A 267 -10.28 24.92 2.33
C LEU A 267 -10.20 24.65 0.83
N LEU A 268 -9.22 23.82 0.41
CA LEU A 268 -9.00 23.50 -1.01
C LEU A 268 -9.96 22.43 -1.53
N GLY A 269 -10.35 21.45 -0.71
CA GLY A 269 -11.36 20.44 -1.01
C GLY A 269 -11.12 19.68 -2.30
N MET A 270 -9.90 19.15 -2.50
CA MET A 270 -9.49 18.52 -3.75
C MET A 270 -10.33 17.31 -4.15
N PHE A 271 -10.92 16.61 -3.17
CA PHE A 271 -11.75 15.42 -3.39
C PHE A 271 -13.23 15.67 -3.11
N ASP A 272 -13.63 16.89 -2.78
CA ASP A 272 -15.01 17.26 -2.44
C ASP A 272 -16.00 16.90 -3.56
N TYR A 273 -15.58 17.03 -4.82
CA TYR A 273 -16.42 16.69 -5.98
C TYR A 273 -16.89 15.22 -5.93
N HIS A 274 -16.02 14.31 -5.51
CA HIS A 274 -16.29 12.87 -5.48
C HIS A 274 -17.12 12.40 -4.28
N LEU A 275 -17.37 13.29 -3.32
CA LEU A 275 -18.16 13.00 -2.12
C LEU A 275 -19.61 13.49 -2.21
N GLN A 276 -20.03 14.05 -3.35
CA GLN A 276 -21.39 14.56 -3.50
C GLN A 276 -22.42 13.44 -3.30
N GLY A 277 -23.31 13.62 -2.32
CA GLY A 277 -24.34 12.64 -1.98
C GLY A 277 -23.88 11.47 -1.11
N VAL A 278 -22.62 11.45 -0.67
CA VAL A 278 -22.07 10.43 0.24
C VAL A 278 -22.13 10.91 1.68
N ASP A 279 -22.81 10.17 2.54
CA ASP A 279 -22.89 10.46 3.99
C ASP A 279 -21.68 9.88 4.73
N THR A 280 -20.54 10.56 4.60
CA THR A 280 -19.29 10.17 5.24
C THR A 280 -19.36 10.28 6.75
N GLN A 281 -20.10 11.25 7.29
CA GLN A 281 -20.23 11.49 8.71
C GLN A 281 -20.90 10.29 9.40
N SER A 282 -22.06 9.86 8.90
CA SER A 282 -22.75 8.68 9.45
C SER A 282 -21.92 7.41 9.28
N TYR A 283 -21.25 7.25 8.13
CA TYR A 283 -20.43 6.07 7.85
C TYR A 283 -19.31 5.91 8.90
N TYR A 284 -18.44 6.92 9.05
CA TYR A 284 -17.31 6.82 9.98
C TYR A 284 -17.73 6.91 11.45
N SER A 285 -18.83 7.62 11.79
CA SER A 285 -19.37 7.60 13.16
C SER A 285 -19.87 6.22 13.54
N ASN A 286 -20.55 5.50 12.64
CA ASN A 286 -20.97 4.13 12.87
C ASN A 286 -19.78 3.18 12.99
N LEU A 287 -18.75 3.37 12.18
CA LEU A 287 -17.52 2.58 12.28
C LEU A 287 -16.80 2.83 13.62
N ALA A 288 -16.69 4.08 14.07
CA ALA A 288 -16.14 4.40 15.38
C ALA A 288 -16.89 3.69 16.50
N LYS A 289 -18.22 3.68 16.47
CA LYS A 289 -19.02 2.98 17.45
C LYS A 289 -18.76 1.46 17.46
N LYS A 290 -18.67 0.82 16.28
CA LYS A 290 -18.34 -0.60 16.19
C LYS A 290 -16.95 -0.92 16.75
N LEU A 291 -15.95 -0.04 16.49
CA LEU A 291 -14.60 -0.20 17.01
C LEU A 291 -14.58 -0.06 18.54
N GLU A 292 -15.35 0.86 19.11
CA GLU A 292 -15.51 1.01 20.57
C GLU A 292 -16.14 -0.25 21.17
N GLU A 293 -17.19 -0.80 20.55
CA GLU A 293 -17.85 -2.04 20.96
C GLU A 293 -16.92 -3.27 20.87
N ALA A 294 -15.90 -3.22 20.01
CA ALA A 294 -14.93 -4.30 19.83
C ALA A 294 -13.83 -4.37 20.90
N PHE A 295 -13.55 -3.30 21.65
CA PHE A 295 -12.45 -3.25 22.63
C PHE A 295 -12.36 -4.46 23.57
N PRO A 296 -13.48 -4.97 24.16
CA PRO A 296 -13.41 -6.12 25.05
C PRO A 296 -12.95 -7.43 24.40
N THR A 297 -12.98 -7.51 23.08
CA THR A 297 -12.61 -8.71 22.30
C THR A 297 -11.21 -8.62 21.69
N VAL A 298 -10.50 -7.50 21.91
CA VAL A 298 -9.19 -7.19 21.36
C VAL A 298 -8.25 -6.55 22.39
N GLU A 299 -8.37 -6.91 23.66
CA GLU A 299 -7.62 -6.31 24.78
C GLU A 299 -6.11 -6.25 24.53
N LYS A 300 -5.53 -7.31 23.94
CA LYS A 300 -4.11 -7.40 23.62
C LYS A 300 -3.68 -6.39 22.54
N TYR A 301 -4.62 -5.93 21.72
CA TYR A 301 -4.44 -5.00 20.61
C TYR A 301 -5.15 -3.66 20.86
N HIS A 302 -5.34 -3.30 22.12
CA HIS A 302 -6.07 -2.10 22.51
C HIS A 302 -5.57 -0.85 21.79
N SER A 303 -4.27 -0.59 21.79
CA SER A 303 -3.68 0.58 21.10
C SER A 303 -3.92 0.56 19.59
N LEU A 304 -3.90 -0.61 18.94
CA LEU A 304 -4.26 -0.71 17.52
C LEU A 304 -5.70 -0.25 17.27
N PHE A 305 -6.63 -0.74 18.07
CA PHE A 305 -8.05 -0.39 17.93
C PHE A 305 -8.35 1.05 18.38
N GLU A 306 -7.62 1.58 19.37
CA GLU A 306 -7.69 2.98 19.77
C GLU A 306 -7.24 3.92 18.64
N PHE A 307 -6.14 3.57 17.93
CA PHE A 307 -5.70 4.30 16.74
C PHE A 307 -6.80 4.35 15.67
N TYR A 308 -7.38 3.22 15.33
CA TYR A 308 -8.43 3.15 14.31
C TYR A 308 -9.74 3.79 14.77
N HIS A 309 -10.11 3.68 16.04
CA HIS A 309 -11.24 4.41 16.61
C HIS A 309 -11.04 5.92 16.49
N ALA A 310 -9.87 6.45 16.87
CA ALA A 310 -9.54 7.85 16.72
C ALA A 310 -9.53 8.30 15.26
N LEU A 311 -9.01 7.48 14.33
CA LEU A 311 -9.08 7.73 12.89
C LEU A 311 -10.53 7.82 12.39
N ALA A 312 -11.42 6.92 12.83
CA ALA A 312 -12.83 6.97 12.45
C ALA A 312 -13.52 8.24 12.95
N LEU A 313 -13.23 8.68 14.17
CA LEU A 313 -13.73 9.95 14.71
C LEU A 313 -13.18 11.17 13.95
N VAL A 314 -11.90 11.14 13.55
CA VAL A 314 -11.30 12.18 12.71
C VAL A 314 -11.99 12.24 11.36
N LEU A 315 -12.21 11.11 10.70
CA LEU A 315 -12.85 11.05 9.38
C LEU A 315 -14.34 11.42 9.45
N ALA A 316 -15.05 11.06 10.52
CA ALA A 316 -16.43 11.47 10.73
C ALA A 316 -16.63 12.98 10.74
N ASP A 317 -15.70 13.72 11.33
CA ASP A 317 -15.74 15.19 11.36
C ASP A 317 -15.13 15.84 10.12
N LYS A 318 -14.08 15.23 9.53
CA LYS A 318 -13.20 15.87 8.53
C LYS A 318 -13.59 15.57 7.08
N ALA A 319 -14.09 14.36 6.79
CA ALA A 319 -14.20 13.87 5.40
C ALA A 319 -15.01 14.79 4.50
N ASP A 320 -16.14 15.33 4.97
CA ASP A 320 -17.01 16.25 4.26
C ASP A 320 -16.93 17.72 4.75
N LEU A 321 -15.98 18.02 5.65
CA LEU A 321 -15.89 19.33 6.29
C LEU A 321 -15.72 20.47 5.27
N GLY A 322 -14.95 20.24 4.21
CA GLY A 322 -14.77 21.19 3.10
C GLY A 322 -16.09 21.51 2.41
N ILE A 323 -16.88 20.48 2.13
CA ILE A 323 -18.22 20.62 1.51
C ILE A 323 -19.16 21.41 2.41
N ARG A 324 -19.23 21.05 3.69
CA ARG A 324 -20.09 21.75 4.69
C ARG A 324 -19.69 23.22 4.84
N LEU A 325 -18.39 23.48 4.93
CA LEU A 325 -17.85 24.82 5.05
C LEU A 325 -18.13 25.67 3.80
N LYS A 326 -17.88 25.11 2.60
CA LYS A 326 -18.17 25.80 1.33
C LYS A 326 -19.66 26.10 1.20
N LYS A 327 -20.53 25.15 1.50
CA LYS A 327 -21.99 25.34 1.46
C LYS A 327 -22.43 26.45 2.42
N ALA A 328 -21.91 26.50 3.63
CA ALA A 328 -22.20 27.56 4.60
C ALA A 328 -21.71 28.93 4.10
N TYR A 329 -20.51 28.99 3.51
CA TYR A 329 -19.96 30.20 2.93
C TYR A 329 -20.79 30.71 1.77
N ASP A 330 -21.13 29.87 0.79
CA ASP A 330 -21.91 30.22 -0.41
C ASP A 330 -23.33 30.73 -0.04
N SER A 331 -23.93 30.12 1.00
CA SER A 331 -25.26 30.54 1.51
C SER A 331 -25.21 31.67 2.54
N LYS A 332 -24.00 32.16 2.91
CA LYS A 332 -23.81 33.17 3.96
C LYS A 332 -24.36 32.73 5.32
N ASP A 333 -24.34 31.45 5.61
CA ASP A 333 -24.70 30.87 6.91
C ASP A 333 -23.57 31.04 7.91
N LEU A 334 -23.48 32.25 8.49
CA LEU A 334 -22.44 32.59 9.47
C LEU A 334 -22.55 31.75 10.76
N SER A 335 -23.76 31.27 11.08
CA SER A 335 -23.96 30.44 12.28
C SER A 335 -23.31 29.07 12.14
N THR A 336 -23.48 28.40 11.00
CA THR A 336 -22.81 27.15 10.69
C THR A 336 -21.29 27.32 10.58
N MET A 337 -20.80 28.39 9.95
CA MET A 337 -19.37 28.72 9.90
C MET A 337 -18.79 28.89 11.31
N LYS A 338 -19.51 29.57 12.21
CA LYS A 338 -19.12 29.74 13.60
C LYS A 338 -19.05 28.41 14.34
N ALA A 339 -20.07 27.56 14.21
CA ALA A 339 -20.09 26.22 14.82
C ALA A 339 -18.92 25.34 14.30
N ILE A 340 -18.60 25.41 13.02
CA ILE A 340 -17.43 24.72 12.44
C ILE A 340 -16.15 25.20 13.14
N SER A 341 -15.97 26.51 13.30
CA SER A 341 -14.76 27.07 13.90
C SER A 341 -14.65 26.79 15.42
N GLU A 342 -15.75 26.92 16.16
CA GLU A 342 -15.73 26.89 17.63
C GLU A 342 -15.97 25.49 18.22
N GLU A 343 -16.59 24.56 17.48
CA GLU A 343 -16.95 23.23 17.98
C GLU A 343 -16.32 22.11 17.18
N VAL A 344 -16.49 22.10 15.83
CA VAL A 344 -16.05 20.97 14.98
C VAL A 344 -14.51 20.92 14.91
N ILE A 345 -13.84 22.02 14.55
CA ILE A 345 -12.39 22.04 14.41
C ILE A 345 -11.67 21.74 15.74
N PRO A 346 -12.06 22.28 16.90
CA PRO A 346 -11.45 21.90 18.19
C PRO A 346 -11.61 20.42 18.53
N ARG A 347 -12.79 19.83 18.31
CA ARG A 347 -13.04 18.40 18.53
C ARG A 347 -12.19 17.55 17.58
N LEU A 348 -12.13 17.91 16.31
CA LEU A 348 -11.30 17.26 15.30
C LEU A 348 -9.82 17.32 15.65
N LEU A 349 -9.29 18.45 16.10
CA LEU A 349 -7.91 18.61 16.56
C LEU A 349 -7.59 17.71 17.76
N LYS A 350 -8.54 17.55 18.69
CA LYS A 350 -8.37 16.67 19.85
C LYS A 350 -8.29 15.19 19.40
N ASN A 351 -9.21 14.75 18.53
CA ASN A 351 -9.21 13.38 18.02
C ASN A 351 -7.95 13.09 17.20
N LEU A 352 -7.51 14.05 16.38
CA LEU A 352 -6.26 13.95 15.60
C LEU A 352 -5.04 13.83 16.51
N GLN A 353 -5.00 14.57 17.62
CA GLN A 353 -3.92 14.46 18.60
C GLN A 353 -3.89 13.07 19.25
N THR A 354 -5.04 12.52 19.65
CA THR A 354 -5.13 11.15 20.18
C THR A 354 -4.62 10.15 19.14
N MET A 355 -5.12 10.23 17.91
CA MET A 355 -4.68 9.36 16.81
C MET A 355 -3.17 9.40 16.59
N HIS A 356 -2.58 10.61 16.62
CA HIS A 356 -1.14 10.83 16.43
C HIS A 356 -0.33 10.17 17.56
N MET A 357 -0.68 10.43 18.81
CA MET A 357 0.01 9.89 19.98
C MET A 357 -0.02 8.35 20.01
N VAL A 358 -1.19 7.76 19.77
CA VAL A 358 -1.33 6.29 19.73
C VAL A 358 -0.57 5.69 18.54
N ARG A 359 -0.50 6.38 17.39
CA ARG A 359 0.31 5.92 16.27
C ARG A 359 1.80 5.92 16.57
N GLU A 360 2.28 6.92 17.32
CA GLU A 360 3.65 6.97 17.79
C GLU A 360 3.97 5.79 18.72
N GLU A 361 3.11 5.51 19.70
CA GLU A 361 3.27 4.36 20.59
C GLU A 361 3.37 3.03 19.83
N LEU A 362 2.47 2.82 18.85
CA LEU A 362 2.50 1.62 17.99
C LEU A 362 3.79 1.53 17.19
N TRP A 363 4.28 2.66 16.65
CA TRP A 363 5.55 2.66 15.92
C TRP A 363 6.73 2.29 16.80
N MET A 364 6.84 2.91 17.98
CA MET A 364 7.95 2.69 18.90
C MET A 364 7.95 1.27 19.52
N LYS A 365 6.79 0.59 19.51
CA LYS A 365 6.67 -0.81 19.91
C LYS A 365 7.30 -1.75 18.87
N ASP A 366 7.12 -1.46 17.58
CA ASP A 366 7.44 -2.39 16.49
C ASP A 366 8.74 -2.04 15.76
N ALA A 367 9.18 -0.78 15.81
CA ALA A 367 10.29 -0.26 15.02
C ALA A 367 11.17 0.72 15.83
N LYS A 368 12.34 1.03 15.27
CA LYS A 368 13.18 2.13 15.73
C LYS A 368 12.53 3.48 15.37
N PRO A 369 12.91 4.58 16.06
CA PRO A 369 12.28 5.89 15.83
C PRO A 369 12.52 6.49 14.44
N PHE A 370 13.52 6.02 13.71
CA PHE A 370 13.89 6.55 12.39
C PHE A 370 12.79 6.31 11.36
N GLY A 371 12.36 7.36 10.68
CA GLY A 371 11.27 7.34 9.70
C GLY A 371 9.94 7.81 10.27
N TYR A 372 9.74 7.77 11.59
CA TYR A 372 8.51 8.24 12.22
C TYR A 372 8.32 9.76 12.05
N GLU A 373 9.40 10.52 11.97
CA GLU A 373 9.37 11.96 11.72
C GLU A 373 8.57 12.35 10.46
N LEU A 374 8.45 11.46 9.49
CA LEU A 374 7.62 11.71 8.31
C LEU A 374 6.14 11.69 8.65
N LEU A 375 5.70 10.79 9.55
CA LEU A 375 4.33 10.78 10.06
C LEU A 375 4.05 11.99 10.96
N ASP A 376 5.00 12.40 11.80
CA ASP A 376 4.91 13.64 12.57
C ASP A 376 4.67 14.86 11.67
N ILE A 377 5.44 15.00 10.59
CA ILE A 377 5.29 16.07 9.61
C ILE A 377 3.92 16.03 8.94
N LYS A 378 3.48 14.84 8.47
CA LYS A 378 2.19 14.66 7.79
C LYS A 378 1.01 14.96 8.71
N LEU A 379 0.94 14.34 9.87
CA LEU A 379 -0.16 14.52 10.84
C LEU A 379 -0.13 15.91 11.48
N GLY A 380 1.06 16.41 11.82
CA GLY A 380 1.27 17.77 12.28
C GLY A 380 0.87 18.83 11.24
N GLY A 381 1.10 18.54 9.96
CA GLY A 381 0.64 19.33 8.83
C GLY A 381 -0.88 19.50 8.79
N ILE A 382 -1.63 18.40 8.98
CA ILE A 382 -3.11 18.44 9.06
C ILE A 382 -3.56 19.36 10.22
N ALA A 383 -2.99 19.17 11.41
CA ALA A 383 -3.31 20.00 12.58
C ALA A 383 -3.03 21.49 12.32
N THR A 384 -1.90 21.81 11.70
CA THR A 384 -1.53 23.19 11.34
C THR A 384 -2.48 23.80 10.32
N ARG A 385 -2.88 23.03 9.30
CA ARG A 385 -3.85 23.49 8.30
C ARG A 385 -5.25 23.70 8.88
N LEU A 386 -5.71 22.84 9.78
CA LEU A 386 -6.99 23.02 10.49
C LEU A 386 -7.00 24.30 11.33
N LYS A 387 -5.91 24.57 12.07
CA LYS A 387 -5.76 25.85 12.81
C LYS A 387 -5.70 27.06 11.85
N GLY A 388 -5.11 26.89 10.67
CA GLY A 388 -5.12 27.90 9.62
C GLY A 388 -6.52 28.18 9.10
N CYS A 389 -7.27 27.12 8.79
CA CYS A 389 -8.68 27.21 8.39
C CYS A 389 -9.52 27.92 9.46
N GLN A 390 -9.38 27.56 10.73
CA GLN A 390 -10.07 28.21 11.85
C GLN A 390 -9.78 29.73 11.92
N ARG A 391 -8.51 30.14 11.79
CA ARG A 391 -8.16 31.57 11.77
C ARG A 391 -8.79 32.31 10.61
N ARG A 392 -8.83 31.72 9.40
CA ARG A 392 -9.45 32.33 8.22
C ARG A 392 -10.96 32.49 8.40
N ILE A 393 -11.64 31.45 8.91
CA ILE A 393 -13.08 31.53 9.23
C ILE A 393 -13.34 32.66 10.24
N ASN A 394 -12.59 32.72 11.33
CA ASN A 394 -12.76 33.73 12.37
C ASN A 394 -12.50 35.16 11.84
N SER A 395 -11.48 35.34 11.01
CA SER A 395 -11.20 36.63 10.38
C SER A 395 -12.33 37.09 9.44
N TYR A 396 -12.94 36.16 8.70
CA TYR A 396 -14.12 36.44 7.87
C TYR A 396 -15.34 36.80 8.73
N LEU A 397 -15.64 36.01 9.77
CA LEU A 397 -16.76 36.28 10.69
C LEU A 397 -16.64 37.64 11.41
N GLN A 398 -15.41 38.08 11.70
CA GLN A 398 -15.12 39.37 12.33
C GLN A 398 -15.06 40.53 11.34
N GLY A 399 -15.23 40.27 10.03
CA GLY A 399 -15.17 41.31 9.00
C GLY A 399 -13.74 41.77 8.65
N ASN A 400 -12.70 41.10 9.14
CA ASN A 400 -11.31 41.38 8.81
C ASN A 400 -10.91 40.88 7.43
N LEU A 401 -11.62 39.88 6.89
CA LEU A 401 -11.55 39.40 5.52
C LEU A 401 -12.90 39.56 4.83
N SER A 402 -12.89 40.05 3.61
CA SER A 402 -14.11 40.16 2.79
C SER A 402 -14.44 38.89 2.03
N HIS A 403 -13.45 38.03 1.80
CA HIS A 403 -13.55 36.79 1.04
C HIS A 403 -12.75 35.65 1.66
N LEU A 404 -13.13 34.42 1.32
CA LEU A 404 -12.35 33.21 1.49
C LEU A 404 -12.13 32.62 0.10
N GLU A 405 -11.07 33.07 -0.58
CA GLU A 405 -10.81 32.83 -2.00
C GLU A 405 -10.74 31.34 -2.33
N GLU A 406 -10.28 30.51 -1.38
CA GLU A 406 -10.21 29.07 -1.52
C GLU A 406 -11.61 28.43 -1.62
N LEU A 407 -12.61 29.01 -0.94
CA LEU A 407 -13.99 28.53 -0.99
C LEU A 407 -14.77 29.05 -2.21
N GLU A 408 -14.28 30.09 -2.88
CA GLU A 408 -14.89 30.63 -4.09
C GLU A 408 -14.52 29.81 -5.34
N GLN A 409 -13.50 28.96 -5.23
CA GLN A 409 -13.09 28.11 -6.33
C GLN A 409 -14.10 26.99 -6.59
N GLU A 410 -14.31 26.66 -7.87
CA GLU A 410 -15.10 25.52 -8.28
C GLU A 410 -14.43 24.21 -7.81
N ARG A 411 -15.24 23.24 -7.34
CA ARG A 411 -14.78 21.90 -6.99
C ARG A 411 -14.81 21.02 -8.24
N LEU A 412 -13.67 20.89 -8.89
CA LEU A 412 -13.49 20.06 -10.07
C LEU A 412 -13.27 18.59 -9.69
N PRO A 413 -13.62 17.65 -10.58
CA PRO A 413 -13.23 16.25 -10.38
C PRO A 413 -11.71 16.14 -10.39
N TYR A 414 -11.16 15.40 -9.43
CA TYR A 414 -9.73 15.09 -9.39
C TYR A 414 -9.33 14.15 -10.53
N TRP A 415 -10.23 13.19 -10.84
CA TRP A 415 -10.13 12.28 -11.98
C TRP A 415 -11.28 12.55 -12.95
N GLU A 416 -10.96 12.61 -14.24
CA GLU A 416 -11.97 12.53 -15.28
C GLU A 416 -12.41 11.06 -15.43
N ALA A 417 -13.72 10.84 -15.52
CA ALA A 417 -14.30 9.49 -15.66
C ALA A 417 -13.82 8.72 -16.91
N GLU A 418 -13.21 9.41 -17.85
CA GLU A 418 -12.68 8.86 -19.10
C GLU A 418 -11.16 8.60 -19.08
N VAL A 419 -10.42 9.02 -18.06
CA VAL A 419 -9.02 8.64 -17.91
C VAL A 419 -9.01 7.19 -17.43
N ALA A 420 -9.06 6.32 -18.41
CA ALA A 420 -9.22 4.90 -18.30
C ALA A 420 -8.15 4.26 -17.43
N TYR A 421 -8.46 4.06 -16.18
CA TYR A 421 -8.01 2.82 -15.56
C TYR A 421 -8.68 1.66 -16.30
N PRO A 422 -7.97 0.54 -16.54
CA PRO A 422 -8.51 -0.58 -17.34
C PRO A 422 -9.75 -1.24 -16.71
N HIS A 423 -10.25 -0.74 -15.60
CA HIS A 423 -11.41 -1.26 -14.89
C HIS A 423 -12.42 -0.12 -14.67
N PRO A 424 -13.47 -0.03 -15.50
CA PRO A 424 -14.48 1.04 -15.44
C PRO A 424 -15.34 1.05 -14.15
N GLN A 425 -15.10 0.12 -13.22
CA GLN A 425 -15.79 0.01 -11.93
C GLN A 425 -14.96 0.58 -10.77
N GLU A 426 -13.77 1.11 -11.05
CA GLU A 426 -12.88 1.63 -10.03
C GLU A 426 -13.22 3.08 -9.73
N LEU A 427 -13.48 3.35 -8.46
CA LEU A 427 -13.79 4.68 -7.98
C LEU A 427 -12.55 5.58 -7.95
N PRO A 428 -12.73 6.90 -8.11
CA PRO A 428 -11.62 7.83 -8.36
C PRO A 428 -10.75 8.15 -7.12
N LEU A 429 -11.03 7.59 -5.95
CA LEU A 429 -10.24 7.84 -4.73
C LEU A 429 -9.24 6.70 -4.48
N ARG A 430 -8.42 6.43 -5.48
CA ARG A 430 -7.39 5.41 -5.44
C ARG A 430 -6.09 5.98 -5.98
N GLU A 431 -5.11 6.17 -5.11
CA GLU A 431 -3.76 6.48 -5.53
C GLU A 431 -2.69 6.24 -4.48
N ASN A 432 -1.50 5.97 -4.95
CA ASN A 432 -0.31 5.79 -4.16
C ASN A 432 0.41 7.12 -3.92
N LEU A 433 -0.27 8.10 -3.30
CA LEU A 433 0.34 9.39 -2.96
C LEU A 433 0.95 9.42 -1.55
N TRP A 434 1.41 8.30 -1.06
CA TRP A 434 1.90 8.12 0.30
C TRP A 434 3.10 8.99 0.67
N ASN A 435 3.89 9.40 -0.28
CA ASN A 435 5.08 10.23 -0.06
C ASN A 435 4.84 11.73 -0.31
N ARG A 436 3.59 12.15 -0.63
CA ARG A 436 3.27 13.52 -1.01
C ARG A 436 2.29 14.19 -0.06
N ILE A 437 2.32 15.51 -0.02
CA ILE A 437 1.29 16.33 0.62
C ILE A 437 0.12 16.46 -0.34
N VAL A 438 -1.10 16.28 0.14
CA VAL A 438 -2.31 16.42 -0.67
C VAL A 438 -2.63 17.90 -0.88
N SER A 439 -1.95 18.51 -1.81
CA SER A 439 -2.11 19.92 -2.22
C SER A 439 -1.95 20.03 -3.73
N GLY A 440 -2.74 20.89 -4.37
CA GLY A 440 -2.64 21.16 -5.80
C GLY A 440 -1.23 21.60 -6.26
N CYS A 441 -0.43 22.17 -5.34
CA CYS A 441 0.93 22.59 -5.64
C CYS A 441 1.97 21.46 -5.55
N ASP A 442 1.64 20.35 -4.87
CA ASP A 442 2.57 19.24 -4.60
C ASP A 442 2.25 17.96 -5.42
N LEU A 443 1.06 17.89 -6.01
CA LEU A 443 0.62 16.74 -6.81
C LEU A 443 1.10 16.77 -8.27
N ILE A 444 1.99 17.69 -8.62
CA ILE A 444 2.60 17.71 -9.94
C ILE A 444 3.60 16.57 -10.00
N ASP A 445 3.37 15.63 -10.91
CA ASP A 445 4.36 14.62 -11.24
C ASP A 445 5.57 15.29 -11.84
N THR A 446 6.62 15.37 -11.06
CA THR A 446 7.96 15.55 -11.62
C THR A 446 8.40 14.17 -12.12
N ILE A 447 8.19 13.95 -13.39
CA ILE A 447 8.74 12.80 -14.13
C ILE A 447 10.26 12.76 -13.96
#